data_0c197b42164be48f729d197618905850
#
_entry.id   0c197b42164be48f729d197618905850
#
_cell.length_a   1.000
_cell.length_b   1.000
_cell.length_c   1.000
_cell.angle_alpha   90.00
_cell.angle_beta   90.00
_cell.angle_gamma   90.00
#
_symmetry.space_group_name_H-M   'P 1'
#
loop_
_entity.id
_entity.type
_entity.pdbx_description
1 polymer ?
#
loop_
_entity_poly.entity_id
_entity_poly.type
_entity_poly.pdbx_seq_one_letter_code
_entity_poly.pdbx_strand_id
1 'polypeptide(L)' 'MSEKIKISTEFIKLDALLKFASLVGSGGEAKSLIQDGQVLVNGEVCTMRGKKIRPGDKVSLGGNEVIVE' A
#
# COMPACT_ATOMS: atom_id res chain seq x y z
N MET A 1 4.06 -8.90 -10.19
CA MET A 1 2.68 -9.40 -10.04
C MET A 1 1.77 -8.27 -9.62
N SER A 2 0.55 -8.25 -10.12
CA SER A 2 -0.43 -7.26 -9.69
C SER A 2 -1.63 -7.97 -9.08
N GLU A 3 -2.22 -7.34 -8.07
CA GLU A 3 -3.35 -7.85 -7.33
C GLU A 3 -4.39 -6.75 -7.19
N LYS A 4 -5.65 -7.10 -7.26
CA LYS A 4 -6.75 -6.15 -7.05
C LYS A 4 -7.37 -6.41 -5.70
N ILE A 5 -7.53 -5.34 -4.92
CA ILE A 5 -8.12 -5.42 -3.59
C ILE A 5 -9.33 -4.51 -3.53
N LYS A 6 -10.47 -5.11 -3.18
CA LYS A 6 -11.71 -4.37 -3.03
C LYS A 6 -11.87 -3.96 -1.58
N ILE A 7 -12.12 -2.67 -1.33
CA ILE A 7 -12.39 -2.18 0.01
C ILE A 7 -13.86 -1.75 0.09
N SER A 8 -14.42 -1.84 1.29
CA SER A 8 -15.81 -1.45 1.54
C SER A 8 -15.92 -0.05 2.17
N THR A 9 -14.79 0.63 2.34
CA THR A 9 -14.69 1.95 2.95
C THR A 9 -14.29 2.96 1.89
N GLU A 10 -14.35 4.26 2.23
CA GLU A 10 -13.93 5.31 1.30
C GLU A 10 -12.43 5.27 1.00
N PHE A 11 -11.63 4.81 1.96
CA PHE A 11 -10.19 4.71 1.81
C PHE A 11 -9.64 3.64 2.76
N ILE A 12 -8.39 3.26 2.52
CA ILE A 12 -7.63 2.42 3.44
C ILE A 12 -6.27 3.09 3.64
N LYS A 13 -5.74 3.06 4.85
CA LYS A 13 -4.41 3.62 5.11
C LYS A 13 -3.35 2.75 4.45
N LEU A 14 -2.26 3.38 3.99
CA LEU A 14 -1.22 2.68 3.25
C LEU A 14 -0.64 1.49 4.01
N ASP A 15 -0.30 1.67 5.28
CA ASP A 15 0.23 0.58 6.10
C ASP A 15 -0.78 -0.58 6.24
N ALA A 16 -2.04 -0.25 6.44
CA ALA A 16 -3.09 -1.25 6.53
C ALA A 16 -3.28 -1.99 5.21
N LEU A 17 -3.17 -1.28 4.09
CA LEU A 17 -3.27 -1.89 2.76
C LEU A 17 -2.16 -2.91 2.52
N LEU A 18 -0.92 -2.57 2.86
CA LEU A 18 0.21 -3.48 2.69
C LEU A 18 0.02 -4.75 3.50
N LYS A 19 -0.51 -4.62 4.70
CA LYS A 19 -0.80 -5.75 5.57
C LYS A 19 -1.97 -6.57 5.03
N PHE A 20 -3.02 -5.90 4.60
CA PHE A 20 -4.22 -6.54 4.04
C PHE A 20 -3.88 -7.34 2.77
N ALA A 21 -2.99 -6.81 1.95
CA ALA A 21 -2.55 -7.46 0.72
C ALA A 21 -1.48 -8.52 0.95
N SER A 22 -1.11 -8.77 2.19
CA SER A 22 -0.07 -9.74 2.57
C SER A 22 1.31 -9.43 1.96
N LEU A 23 1.56 -8.17 1.66
CA LEU A 23 2.88 -7.75 1.19
C LEU A 23 3.86 -7.59 2.35
N VAL A 24 3.34 -7.43 3.55
CA VAL A 24 4.12 -7.37 4.78
C VAL A 24 3.45 -8.23 5.85
N GLY A 25 4.21 -8.66 6.85
CA GLY A 25 3.70 -9.52 7.92
C GLY A 25 3.18 -8.76 9.12
N SER A 26 3.54 -7.50 9.26
CA SER A 26 3.15 -6.70 10.43
C SER A 26 3.12 -5.22 10.10
N GLY A 27 2.48 -4.43 10.98
CA GLY A 27 2.47 -2.98 10.85
C GLY A 27 3.84 -2.35 10.99
N GLY A 28 4.70 -2.94 11.83
CA GLY A 28 6.07 -2.46 11.99
C GLY A 28 6.89 -2.64 10.72
N GLU A 29 6.73 -3.76 10.05
CA GLU A 29 7.38 -4.00 8.77
C GLU A 29 6.89 -3.01 7.71
N ALA A 30 5.58 -2.78 7.66
CA ALA A 30 5.00 -1.81 6.74
C ALA A 30 5.57 -0.42 6.98
N LYS A 31 5.65 0.00 8.24
CA LYS A 31 6.21 1.30 8.61
C LYS A 31 7.65 1.44 8.13
N SER A 32 8.47 0.42 8.38
CA SER A 32 9.88 0.45 7.97
C SER A 32 10.04 0.58 6.47
N LEU A 33 9.30 -0.21 5.69
CA LEU A 33 9.38 -0.17 4.23
C LEU A 33 8.88 1.15 3.66
N ILE A 34 7.81 1.69 4.23
CA ILE A 34 7.26 2.97 3.79
C ILE A 34 8.27 4.09 4.06
N GLN A 35 8.80 4.15 5.27
CA GLN A 35 9.76 5.21 5.64
C GLN A 35 11.08 5.08 4.89
N ASP A 36 11.41 3.87 4.47
CA ASP A 36 12.63 3.61 3.71
C ASP A 36 12.51 3.99 2.22
N GLY A 37 11.33 4.43 1.79
CA GLY A 37 11.11 4.87 0.42
C GLY A 37 10.90 3.73 -0.57
N GLN A 38 10.59 2.53 -0.10
CA GLN A 38 10.41 1.37 -0.96
C GLN A 38 9.00 1.22 -1.51
N VAL A 39 8.05 2.02 -1.02
CA VAL A 39 6.66 1.93 -1.42
C VAL A 39 6.32 3.09 -2.35
N LEU A 40 5.69 2.75 -3.47
CA LEU A 40 5.24 3.74 -4.46
C LEU A 40 3.72 3.78 -4.47
N VAL A 41 3.18 4.99 -4.52
CA VAL A 41 1.74 5.21 -4.69
C VAL A 41 1.55 5.95 -6.00
N ASN A 42 0.86 5.31 -6.94
CA ASN A 42 0.66 5.85 -8.30
C ASN A 42 1.98 6.25 -8.97
N GLY A 43 3.03 5.46 -8.72
CA GLY A 43 4.34 5.67 -9.32
C GLY A 43 5.26 6.62 -8.58
N GLU A 44 4.81 7.18 -7.46
CA GLU A 44 5.62 8.11 -6.66
C GLU A 44 5.95 7.52 -5.31
N VAL A 45 7.18 7.74 -4.84
CA VAL A 45 7.60 7.29 -3.51
C VAL A 45 6.73 7.97 -2.46
N CYS A 46 6.18 7.16 -1.56
CA CYS A 46 5.38 7.66 -0.45
C CYS A 46 6.00 7.18 0.87
N THR A 47 6.34 8.13 1.74
CA THR A 47 6.93 7.82 3.04
C THR A 47 5.94 8.00 4.19
N MET A 48 4.68 8.25 3.87
CA MET A 48 3.63 8.48 4.86
C MET A 48 2.80 7.22 5.05
N ARG A 49 2.97 6.53 6.16
CA ARG A 49 2.24 5.29 6.42
C ARG A 49 0.72 5.51 6.56
N GLY A 50 0.33 6.71 6.94
CA GLY A 50 -1.09 7.07 7.09
C GLY A 50 -1.72 7.62 5.82
N LYS A 51 -1.03 7.53 4.68
CA LYS A 51 -1.57 7.99 3.41
C LYS A 51 -2.89 7.29 3.11
N LYS A 52 -3.93 8.05 2.79
CA LYS A 52 -5.24 7.50 2.44
C LYS A 52 -5.21 7.00 1.00
N ILE A 53 -5.43 5.71 0.83
CA ILE A 53 -5.49 5.06 -0.48
C ILE A 53 -6.94 4.80 -0.81
N ARG A 54 -7.37 5.28 -1.97
CA ARG A 54 -8.76 5.20 -2.41
C ARG A 54 -8.91 4.26 -3.60
N PRO A 55 -10.15 3.83 -3.90
CA PRO A 55 -10.39 3.04 -5.11
C PRO A 55 -9.85 3.77 -6.34
N GLY A 56 -9.11 3.05 -7.16
CA GLY A 56 -8.42 3.60 -8.33
C GLY A 56 -6.95 3.87 -8.10
N ASP A 57 -6.48 3.87 -6.85
CA ASP A 57 -5.07 4.06 -6.55
C ASP A 57 -4.30 2.75 -6.71
N LYS A 58 -3.05 2.88 -7.14
CA LYS A 58 -2.13 1.74 -7.29
C LYS A 58 -0.96 1.89 -6.34
N VAL A 59 -0.65 0.84 -5.62
CA VAL A 59 0.48 0.80 -4.68
C VAL A 59 1.46 -0.27 -5.13
N SER A 60 2.74 0.06 -5.15
CA SER A 60 3.79 -0.87 -5.57
C SER A 60 4.81 -1.04 -4.46
N LEU A 61 5.28 -2.27 -4.29
CA LEU A 61 6.33 -2.60 -3.34
C LEU A 61 7.14 -3.78 -3.88
N GLY A 62 8.41 -3.51 -4.19
CA GLY A 62 9.33 -4.58 -4.57
C GLY A 62 8.90 -5.41 -5.78
N GLY A 63 8.31 -4.81 -6.78
CA GLY A 63 7.84 -5.52 -7.98
C GLY A 63 6.42 -6.05 -7.86
N ASN A 64 5.80 -5.96 -6.71
CA ASN A 64 4.39 -6.30 -6.52
C ASN A 64 3.55 -5.04 -6.64
N GLU A 65 2.40 -5.15 -7.28
CA GLU A 65 1.46 -4.04 -7.43
C GLU A 65 0.11 -4.43 -6.87
N VAL A 66 -0.53 -3.48 -6.19
CA VAL A 66 -1.88 -3.63 -5.66
C VAL A 66 -2.72 -2.50 -6.20
N ILE A 67 -3.84 -2.83 -6.80
CA ILE A 67 -4.81 -1.86 -7.31
C ILE A 67 -6.03 -1.92 -6.39
N VAL A 68 -6.40 -0.78 -5.82
CA VAL A 68 -7.55 -0.70 -4.92
C VAL A 68 -8.82 -0.46 -5.73
N GLU A 69 -9.87 -1.19 -5.38
CA GLU A 69 -11.17 -1.09 -6.04
C GLU A 69 -12.29 -0.71 -5.09
#